data_c8a42326615cbdc524b1100b5f3f34be
#
_entry.id   c8a42326615cbdc524b1100b5f3f34be
#
_cell.length_a   1.000
_cell.length_b   1.000
_cell.length_c   1.000
_cell.angle_alpha   90.00
_cell.angle_beta   90.00
_cell.angle_gamma   90.00
#
_symmetry.space_group_name_H-M   'P 1'
#
loop_
_entity.id
_entity.type
_entity.pdbx_description
1 polymer ?
#
loop_
_entity_poly.entity_id
_entity_poly.type
_entity_poly.pdbx_seq_one_letter_code
_entity_poly.pdbx_strand_id
1 'polypeptide(L)'
;FIDRPILSCVISVAIVLLGLISLIGLPVEQFPEIAPPTVSVSTNYAGANAETVQKSVIVPIEEAINGVEDMLYMVSSATNTGSANIQVYFRQGTDGDMAMVNVQNRLASAQGLLPGEVTKNGVNVRKRQTSRIKTLALYSPDGRFDEKFLNNYMKINIEPRLSRIAGVGEVDIRGADYSLR
;
A
#
# COMPACT_ATOMS: atom_id res chain seq x y z
N PHE A 1 28.33 -40.90 -23.28
CA PHE A 1 28.34 -40.95 -21.81
C PHE A 1 28.93 -42.28 -21.32
N ILE A 2 28.58 -43.44 -21.87
CA ILE A 2 29.07 -44.74 -21.45
C ILE A 2 30.57 -44.89 -21.64
N ASP A 3 31.12 -44.37 -22.74
CA ASP A 3 32.54 -44.46 -23.10
C ASP A 3 33.45 -43.45 -22.35
N ARG A 4 32.85 -42.46 -21.66
CA ARG A 4 33.58 -41.42 -20.92
C ARG A 4 32.94 -41.14 -19.56
N PRO A 5 33.10 -41.98 -18.56
CA PRO A 5 32.43 -41.86 -17.27
C PRO A 5 32.81 -40.60 -16.48
N ILE A 6 34.06 -40.17 -16.59
CA ILE A 6 34.56 -38.95 -15.92
C ILE A 6 33.82 -37.70 -16.46
N LEU A 7 33.64 -37.59 -17.77
CA LEU A 7 32.90 -36.46 -18.38
C LEU A 7 31.45 -36.44 -17.92
N SER A 8 30.81 -37.60 -17.82
CA SER A 8 29.43 -37.70 -17.33
C SER A 8 29.29 -37.23 -15.89
N CYS A 9 30.21 -37.64 -15.00
CA CYS A 9 30.23 -37.18 -13.61
C CYS A 9 30.43 -35.68 -13.50
N VAL A 10 31.34 -35.12 -14.25
CA VAL A 10 31.59 -33.63 -14.24
C VAL A 10 30.36 -32.85 -14.67
N ILE A 11 29.71 -33.29 -15.76
CA ILE A 11 28.48 -32.64 -16.24
C ILE A 11 27.35 -32.77 -15.21
N SER A 12 27.17 -33.94 -14.58
CA SER A 12 26.16 -34.16 -13.54
C SER A 12 26.39 -33.25 -12.34
N VAL A 13 27.61 -33.13 -11.87
CA VAL A 13 27.97 -32.23 -10.76
C VAL A 13 27.74 -30.77 -11.14
N ALA A 14 28.11 -30.37 -12.35
CA ALA A 14 27.88 -29.01 -12.84
C ALA A 14 26.39 -28.65 -12.89
N ILE A 15 25.53 -29.56 -13.36
CA ILE A 15 24.07 -29.35 -13.40
C ILE A 15 23.49 -29.22 -11.97
N VAL A 16 23.94 -30.06 -11.04
CA VAL A 16 23.51 -29.97 -9.63
C VAL A 16 23.91 -28.66 -8.99
N LEU A 17 25.16 -28.19 -9.21
CA LEU A 17 25.64 -26.93 -8.68
C LEU A 17 24.88 -25.72 -9.26
N LEU A 18 24.62 -25.74 -10.58
CA LEU A 18 23.81 -24.69 -11.23
C LEU A 18 22.37 -24.71 -10.70
N GLY A 19 21.80 -25.88 -10.49
CA GLY A 19 20.46 -26.01 -9.90
C GLY A 19 20.38 -25.47 -8.48
N LEU A 20 21.37 -25.74 -7.63
CA LEU A 20 21.45 -25.21 -6.27
C LEU A 20 21.59 -23.67 -6.24
N ILE A 21 22.44 -23.13 -7.11
CA ILE A 21 22.61 -21.66 -7.23
C ILE A 21 21.30 -21.01 -7.71
N SER A 22 20.65 -21.58 -8.72
CA SER A 22 19.36 -21.10 -9.20
C SER A 22 18.28 -21.14 -8.11
N LEU A 23 18.26 -22.17 -7.28
CA LEU A 23 17.27 -22.33 -6.20
C LEU A 23 17.34 -21.19 -5.18
N ILE A 24 18.54 -20.70 -4.85
CA ILE A 24 18.75 -19.59 -3.91
C ILE A 24 18.25 -18.25 -4.50
N GLY A 25 18.34 -18.10 -5.83
CA GLY A 25 17.90 -16.88 -6.52
C GLY A 25 16.41 -16.82 -6.89
N LEU A 26 15.65 -17.91 -6.66
CA LEU A 26 14.22 -17.94 -6.96
C LEU A 26 13.45 -17.16 -5.89
N PRO A 27 12.65 -16.14 -6.27
CA PRO A 27 11.75 -15.48 -5.34
C PRO A 27 10.69 -16.49 -4.87
N VAL A 28 10.58 -16.64 -3.54
CA VAL A 28 9.56 -17.49 -2.92
C VAL A 28 8.37 -16.61 -2.55
N GLU A 29 7.33 -16.63 -3.35
CA GLU A 29 6.07 -15.95 -3.08
C GLU A 29 4.98 -16.98 -2.81
N GLN A 30 4.12 -16.70 -1.82
CA GLN A 30 3.01 -17.58 -1.47
C GLN A 30 1.91 -17.58 -2.54
N PHE A 31 1.73 -16.45 -3.22
CA PHE A 31 0.82 -16.29 -4.34
C PHE A 31 1.48 -15.43 -5.41
N PRO A 32 1.26 -15.71 -6.71
CA PRO A 32 1.70 -14.83 -7.76
C PRO A 32 1.05 -13.44 -7.58
N GLU A 33 1.80 -12.37 -7.83
CA GLU A 33 1.28 -11.00 -7.83
C GLU A 33 0.30 -10.80 -9.00
N ILE A 34 -0.94 -11.24 -8.80
CA ILE A 34 -2.02 -11.12 -9.81
C ILE A 34 -2.74 -9.77 -9.66
N ALA A 35 -2.64 -9.16 -8.47
CA ALA A 35 -3.31 -7.89 -8.20
C ALA A 35 -2.58 -6.72 -8.90
N PRO A 36 -3.30 -5.92 -9.71
CA PRO A 36 -2.71 -4.74 -10.32
C PRO A 36 -2.27 -3.75 -9.23
N PRO A 37 -1.14 -3.06 -9.44
CA PRO A 37 -0.71 -1.99 -8.53
C PRO A 37 -1.82 -0.98 -8.37
N THR A 38 -2.07 -0.54 -7.13
CA THR A 38 -3.14 0.40 -6.83
C THR A 38 -2.60 1.55 -6.00
N VAL A 39 -2.94 2.78 -6.39
CA VAL A 39 -2.64 3.99 -5.63
C VAL A 39 -3.94 4.53 -5.04
N SER A 40 -3.94 4.79 -3.75
CA SER A 40 -5.08 5.39 -3.03
C SER A 40 -4.80 6.86 -2.76
N VAL A 41 -5.73 7.71 -3.18
CA VAL A 41 -5.76 9.14 -2.88
C VAL A 41 -6.89 9.40 -1.90
N SER A 42 -6.58 9.94 -0.74
CA SER A 42 -7.56 10.18 0.32
C SER A 42 -7.45 11.60 0.88
N THR A 43 -8.61 12.20 1.16
CA THR A 43 -8.70 13.49 1.82
C THR A 43 -10.01 13.60 2.59
N ASN A 44 -10.13 14.65 3.41
CA ASN A 44 -11.33 14.90 4.19
C ASN A 44 -11.76 16.36 4.07
N TYR A 45 -13.01 16.56 3.68
CA TYR A 45 -13.69 17.87 3.66
C TYR A 45 -14.69 17.92 4.81
N ALA A 46 -14.22 18.34 5.98
CA ALA A 46 -15.03 18.37 7.19
C ALA A 46 -16.30 19.23 7.01
N GLY A 47 -17.45 18.67 7.40
CA GLY A 47 -18.74 19.33 7.32
C GLY A 47 -19.45 19.28 5.96
N ALA A 48 -18.83 18.73 4.91
CA ALA A 48 -19.44 18.56 3.62
C ALA A 48 -20.21 17.23 3.54
N ASN A 49 -21.33 17.21 2.81
CA ASN A 49 -22.05 16.00 2.45
C ASN A 49 -21.38 15.32 1.24
N ALA A 50 -21.77 14.06 0.95
CA ALA A 50 -21.19 13.26 -0.11
C ALA A 50 -21.29 13.92 -1.51
N GLU A 51 -22.40 14.60 -1.80
CA GLU A 51 -22.60 15.29 -3.10
C GLU A 51 -21.64 16.47 -3.25
N THR A 52 -21.44 17.26 -2.21
CA THR A 52 -20.49 18.38 -2.19
C THR A 52 -19.06 17.87 -2.33
N VAL A 53 -18.70 16.81 -1.59
CA VAL A 53 -17.38 16.16 -1.70
C VAL A 53 -17.15 15.66 -3.11
N GLN A 54 -18.14 15.02 -3.72
CA GLN A 54 -18.03 14.53 -5.09
C GLN A 54 -17.74 15.69 -6.08
N LYS A 55 -18.56 16.74 -6.04
CA LYS A 55 -18.45 17.85 -7.02
C LYS A 55 -17.21 18.72 -6.81
N SER A 56 -16.87 19.01 -5.54
CA SER A 56 -15.81 20.00 -5.22
C SER A 56 -14.45 19.38 -4.96
N VAL A 57 -14.36 18.07 -4.73
CA VAL A 57 -13.11 17.40 -4.37
C VAL A 57 -12.80 16.28 -5.35
N ILE A 58 -13.72 15.32 -5.51
CA ILE A 58 -13.45 14.13 -6.31
C ILE A 58 -13.29 14.49 -7.79
N VAL A 59 -14.25 15.19 -8.37
CA VAL A 59 -14.23 15.54 -9.80
C VAL A 59 -12.96 16.30 -10.20
N PRO A 60 -12.51 17.37 -9.52
CA PRO A 60 -11.26 18.03 -9.85
C PRO A 60 -10.02 17.14 -9.73
N ILE A 61 -10.01 16.22 -8.74
CA ILE A 61 -8.91 15.26 -8.57
C ILE A 61 -8.93 14.24 -9.70
N GLU A 62 -10.09 13.68 -10.03
CA GLU A 62 -10.25 12.71 -11.12
C GLU A 62 -9.80 13.31 -12.46
N GLU A 63 -10.22 14.53 -12.76
CA GLU A 63 -9.81 15.24 -13.99
C GLU A 63 -8.29 15.42 -14.06
N ALA A 64 -7.65 15.77 -12.95
CA ALA A 64 -6.22 15.96 -12.90
C ALA A 64 -5.44 14.64 -13.04
N ILE A 65 -5.92 13.57 -12.41
CA ILE A 65 -5.27 12.24 -12.44
C ILE A 65 -5.57 11.52 -13.75
N ASN A 66 -6.66 11.85 -14.42
CA ASN A 66 -7.02 11.21 -15.68
C ASN A 66 -5.88 11.32 -16.70
N GLY A 67 -5.53 10.19 -17.31
CA GLY A 67 -4.43 10.10 -18.28
C GLY A 67 -3.04 9.96 -17.66
N VAL A 68 -2.93 9.55 -16.39
CA VAL A 68 -1.66 9.06 -15.82
C VAL A 68 -1.23 7.80 -16.60
N GLU A 69 0.06 7.69 -16.87
CA GLU A 69 0.65 6.56 -17.59
C GLU A 69 0.29 5.22 -16.94
N ASP A 70 -0.04 4.22 -17.76
CA ASP A 70 -0.44 2.87 -17.37
C ASP A 70 -1.68 2.77 -16.46
N MET A 71 -2.44 3.83 -16.29
CA MET A 71 -3.72 3.79 -15.59
C MET A 71 -4.75 3.00 -16.41
N LEU A 72 -5.45 2.07 -15.76
CA LEU A 72 -6.56 1.32 -16.34
C LEU A 72 -7.90 2.00 -16.07
N TYR A 73 -8.19 2.23 -14.81
CA TYR A 73 -9.41 2.89 -14.35
C TYR A 73 -9.24 3.42 -12.94
N MET A 74 -10.18 4.25 -12.50
CA MET A 74 -10.25 4.71 -11.12
C MET A 74 -11.65 4.49 -10.54
N VAL A 75 -11.72 4.31 -9.23
CA VAL A 75 -12.96 4.15 -8.47
C VAL A 75 -12.95 5.13 -7.32
N SER A 76 -13.97 5.97 -7.25
CA SER A 76 -14.07 7.00 -6.21
C SER A 76 -15.25 6.76 -5.29
N SER A 77 -15.09 7.14 -4.05
CA SER A 77 -16.15 7.10 -3.04
C SER A 77 -16.13 8.34 -2.18
N ALA A 78 -17.33 8.87 -1.91
CA ALA A 78 -17.57 9.98 -1.00
C ALA A 78 -18.50 9.54 0.13
N THR A 79 -18.26 10.06 1.32
CA THR A 79 -19.13 9.81 2.47
C THR A 79 -19.77 11.10 2.98
N ASN A 80 -20.92 10.97 3.66
CA ASN A 80 -21.58 12.12 4.29
C ASN A 80 -20.81 12.70 5.49
N THR A 81 -19.72 12.05 5.90
CA THR A 81 -18.78 12.56 6.91
C THR A 81 -17.69 13.44 6.31
N GLY A 82 -17.74 13.71 4.99
CA GLY A 82 -16.75 14.53 4.30
C GLY A 82 -15.52 13.77 3.78
N SER A 83 -15.45 12.46 3.96
CA SER A 83 -14.30 11.68 3.48
C SER A 83 -14.41 11.40 1.98
N ALA A 84 -13.33 11.63 1.26
CA ALA A 84 -13.12 11.26 -0.14
C ALA A 84 -12.02 10.22 -0.26
N ASN A 85 -12.26 9.19 -1.05
CA ASN A 85 -11.26 8.16 -1.37
C ASN A 85 -11.35 7.82 -2.86
N ILE A 86 -10.21 7.91 -3.55
CA ILE A 86 -10.05 7.59 -4.96
C ILE A 86 -9.02 6.48 -5.06
N GLN A 87 -9.37 5.37 -5.68
CA GLN A 87 -8.47 4.25 -5.94
C GLN A 87 -8.15 4.21 -7.42
N VAL A 88 -6.88 4.35 -7.75
CA VAL A 88 -6.36 4.32 -9.13
C VAL A 88 -5.70 2.98 -9.37
N TYR A 89 -6.18 2.25 -10.36
CA TYR A 89 -5.69 0.92 -10.73
C TYR A 89 -4.81 1.01 -11.96
N PHE A 90 -3.64 0.41 -11.88
CA PHE A 90 -2.63 0.43 -12.94
C PHE A 90 -2.51 -0.92 -13.63
N ARG A 91 -1.87 -0.93 -14.79
CA ARG A 91 -1.58 -2.15 -15.52
C ARG A 91 -0.65 -3.06 -14.71
N GLN A 92 -0.85 -4.35 -14.84
CA GLN A 92 0.05 -5.33 -14.20
C GLN A 92 1.47 -5.15 -14.72
N GLY A 93 2.46 -5.19 -13.81
CA GLY A 93 3.86 -4.94 -14.13
C GLY A 93 4.30 -3.48 -14.05
N THR A 94 3.36 -2.53 -13.81
CA THR A 94 3.72 -1.13 -13.54
C THR A 94 4.40 -1.02 -12.17
N ASP A 95 5.49 -0.25 -12.11
CA ASP A 95 6.12 0.08 -10.83
C ASP A 95 5.19 0.96 -9.98
N GLY A 96 4.75 0.41 -8.84
CA GLY A 96 3.81 1.10 -7.94
C GLY A 96 4.38 2.38 -7.31
N ASP A 97 5.70 2.49 -7.17
CA ASP A 97 6.34 3.70 -6.63
C ASP A 97 6.35 4.81 -7.67
N MET A 98 6.67 4.48 -8.91
CA MET A 98 6.56 5.44 -10.03
C MET A 98 5.11 5.84 -10.29
N ALA A 99 4.18 4.92 -10.22
CA ALA A 99 2.75 5.21 -10.34
C ALA A 99 2.28 6.21 -9.26
N MET A 100 2.71 6.02 -8.01
CA MET A 100 2.41 6.95 -6.91
C MET A 100 2.99 8.34 -7.17
N VAL A 101 4.25 8.43 -7.62
CA VAL A 101 4.90 9.71 -7.95
C VAL A 101 4.16 10.41 -9.09
N ASN A 102 3.77 9.68 -10.13
CA ASN A 102 3.03 10.24 -11.26
C ASN A 102 1.65 10.78 -10.84
N VAL A 103 0.92 10.04 -9.99
CA VAL A 103 -0.35 10.51 -9.40
C VAL A 103 -0.12 11.76 -8.56
N GLN A 104 0.92 11.80 -7.73
CA GLN A 104 1.23 12.93 -6.87
C GLN A 104 1.60 14.19 -7.67
N ASN A 105 2.36 14.04 -8.74
CA ASN A 105 2.71 15.14 -9.65
C ASN A 105 1.46 15.72 -10.34
N ARG A 106 0.56 14.86 -10.81
CA ARG A 106 -0.72 15.30 -11.41
C ARG A 106 -1.62 15.98 -10.40
N LEU A 107 -1.71 15.41 -9.18
CA LEU A 107 -2.50 15.99 -8.11
C LEU A 107 -2.02 17.40 -7.72
N ALA A 108 -0.72 17.68 -7.79
CA ALA A 108 -0.18 19.02 -7.50
C ALA A 108 -0.80 20.10 -8.38
N SER A 109 -1.15 19.79 -9.62
CA SER A 109 -1.84 20.73 -10.53
C SER A 109 -3.30 21.00 -10.13
N ALA A 110 -3.94 20.07 -9.44
CA ALA A 110 -5.33 20.21 -8.98
C ALA A 110 -5.45 20.96 -7.64
N GLN A 111 -4.38 21.16 -6.89
CA GLN A 111 -4.43 21.76 -5.55
C GLN A 111 -5.08 23.15 -5.53
N GLY A 112 -4.87 23.93 -6.58
CA GLY A 112 -5.49 25.26 -6.71
C GLY A 112 -7.00 25.26 -6.97
N LEU A 113 -7.56 24.11 -7.37
CA LEU A 113 -8.99 23.91 -7.65
C LEU A 113 -9.76 23.38 -6.45
N LEU A 114 -9.05 22.89 -5.43
CA LEU A 114 -9.64 22.28 -4.24
C LEU A 114 -10.08 23.33 -3.21
N PRO A 115 -11.14 23.05 -2.44
CA PRO A 115 -11.56 23.92 -1.34
C PRO A 115 -10.43 24.14 -0.31
N GLY A 116 -10.36 25.34 0.27
CA GLY A 116 -9.31 25.71 1.22
C GLY A 116 -9.21 24.77 2.44
N GLU A 117 -10.33 24.21 2.91
CA GLU A 117 -10.33 23.23 4.01
C GLU A 117 -9.66 21.91 3.62
N VAL A 118 -9.86 21.46 2.37
CA VAL A 118 -9.21 20.26 1.83
C VAL A 118 -7.71 20.49 1.67
N THR A 119 -7.33 21.67 1.18
CA THR A 119 -5.92 22.05 0.99
C THR A 119 -5.18 22.15 2.34
N LYS A 120 -5.84 22.67 3.39
CA LYS A 120 -5.27 22.71 4.75
C LYS A 120 -5.07 21.33 5.36
N ASN A 121 -6.03 20.43 5.18
CA ASN A 121 -5.94 19.05 5.65
C ASN A 121 -4.95 18.20 4.84
N GLY A 122 -4.68 18.63 3.60
CA GLY A 122 -3.85 17.93 2.64
C GLY A 122 -4.55 16.76 1.96
N VAL A 123 -4.02 16.37 0.82
CA VAL A 123 -4.44 15.17 0.09
C VAL A 123 -3.34 14.13 0.23
N ASN A 124 -3.70 12.98 0.77
CA ASN A 124 -2.76 11.90 1.04
C ASN A 124 -2.76 10.90 -0.12
N VAL A 125 -1.59 10.63 -0.67
CA VAL A 125 -1.40 9.66 -1.75
C VAL A 125 -0.55 8.52 -1.22
N ARG A 126 -1.05 7.28 -1.32
CA ARG A 126 -0.36 6.09 -0.82
C ARG A 126 -0.45 4.95 -1.84
N LYS A 127 0.62 4.20 -1.97
CA LYS A 127 0.59 2.92 -2.64
C LYS A 127 -0.20 1.93 -1.76
N ARG A 128 -1.21 1.29 -2.33
CA ARG A 128 -1.95 0.25 -1.64
C ARG A 128 -1.29 -1.10 -1.89
N GLN A 129 -0.71 -1.66 -0.85
CA GLN A 129 -0.28 -3.05 -0.88
C GLN A 129 -1.45 -3.96 -0.53
N THR A 130 -1.75 -4.90 -1.41
CA THR A 130 -2.87 -5.84 -1.24
C THR A 130 -2.48 -7.07 -0.44
N SER A 131 -1.18 -7.36 -0.32
CA SER A 131 -0.73 -8.55 0.42
C SER A 131 -0.38 -8.21 1.87
N ARG A 132 -1.14 -8.82 2.79
CA ARG A 132 -0.86 -8.75 4.21
C ARG A 132 0.13 -9.87 4.56
N ILE A 133 1.35 -9.50 4.97
CA ILE A 133 2.40 -10.46 5.29
C ILE A 133 2.10 -11.17 6.62
N LYS A 134 1.71 -10.41 7.65
CA LYS A 134 1.48 -10.95 8.99
C LYS A 134 0.47 -10.11 9.77
N THR A 135 -0.36 -10.79 10.55
CA THR A 135 -1.24 -10.15 11.54
C THR A 135 -0.75 -10.55 12.93
N LEU A 136 -0.52 -9.56 13.77
CA LEU A 136 -0.14 -9.76 15.17
C LEU A 136 -1.30 -9.30 16.06
N ALA A 137 -1.63 -10.09 17.08
CA ALA A 137 -2.59 -9.73 18.09
C ALA A 137 -1.89 -9.54 19.43
N LEU A 138 -2.11 -8.39 20.06
CA LEU A 138 -1.65 -8.10 21.41
C LEU A 138 -2.83 -8.24 22.38
N TYR A 139 -2.66 -9.04 23.43
CA TYR A 139 -3.71 -9.24 24.42
C TYR A 139 -3.11 -9.29 25.85
N SER A 140 -3.93 -8.98 26.85
CA SER A 140 -3.56 -9.10 28.26
C SER A 140 -4.21 -10.34 28.87
N PRO A 141 -3.45 -11.41 29.20
CA PRO A 141 -4.03 -12.64 29.74
C PRO A 141 -4.74 -12.42 31.08
N ASP A 142 -4.21 -11.50 31.88
CA ASP A 142 -4.71 -11.21 33.23
C ASP A 142 -5.77 -10.10 33.28
N GLY A 143 -6.14 -9.54 32.12
CA GLY A 143 -7.09 -8.42 32.04
C GLY A 143 -6.62 -7.12 32.71
N ARG A 144 -5.32 -6.99 33.07
CA ARG A 144 -4.76 -5.82 33.75
C ARG A 144 -4.73 -4.56 32.89
N PHE A 145 -4.61 -4.75 31.58
CA PHE A 145 -4.50 -3.68 30.61
C PHE A 145 -5.73 -3.67 29.72
N ASP A 146 -6.39 -2.53 29.63
CA ASP A 146 -7.54 -2.35 28.77
C ASP A 146 -7.12 -2.23 27.28
N GLU A 147 -8.07 -2.34 26.39
CA GLU A 147 -7.87 -2.28 24.93
C GLU A 147 -7.20 -0.95 24.52
N LYS A 148 -7.58 0.15 25.14
CA LYS A 148 -7.03 1.48 24.81
C LYS A 148 -5.56 1.58 25.19
N PHE A 149 -5.19 1.04 26.35
CA PHE A 149 -3.79 0.99 26.78
C PHE A 149 -2.96 0.16 25.82
N LEU A 150 -3.45 -1.04 25.44
CA LEU A 150 -2.75 -1.93 24.54
C LEU A 150 -2.57 -1.29 23.13
N ASN A 151 -3.60 -0.62 22.64
CA ASN A 151 -3.53 0.09 21.36
C ASN A 151 -2.50 1.24 21.40
N ASN A 152 -2.52 2.05 22.45
CA ASN A 152 -1.54 3.12 22.65
C ASN A 152 -0.10 2.57 22.79
N TYR A 153 0.06 1.47 23.51
CA TYR A 153 1.34 0.79 23.64
C TYR A 153 1.87 0.30 22.29
N MET A 154 0.98 -0.29 21.45
CA MET A 154 1.34 -0.70 20.09
C MET A 154 1.80 0.49 19.25
N LYS A 155 1.07 1.60 19.27
CA LYS A 155 1.40 2.81 18.50
C LYS A 155 2.73 3.44 18.90
N ILE A 156 3.03 3.48 20.19
CA ILE A 156 4.24 4.16 20.68
C ILE A 156 5.47 3.25 20.60
N ASN A 157 5.33 1.97 20.93
CA ASN A 157 6.48 1.10 21.14
C ASN A 157 6.69 0.07 20.01
N ILE A 158 5.63 -0.45 19.42
CA ILE A 158 5.71 -1.56 18.47
C ILE A 158 5.73 -1.06 17.02
N GLU A 159 4.81 -0.19 16.63
CA GLU A 159 4.72 0.35 15.27
C GLU A 159 6.03 0.97 14.78
N PRO A 160 6.72 1.85 15.53
CA PRO A 160 7.96 2.45 15.05
C PRO A 160 9.10 1.44 14.87
N ARG A 161 9.06 0.34 15.62
CA ARG A 161 10.07 -0.72 15.50
C ARG A 161 9.80 -1.60 14.29
N LEU A 162 8.54 -1.95 14.05
CA LEU A 162 8.14 -2.76 12.90
C LEU A 162 8.34 -2.00 11.59
N SER A 163 7.97 -0.73 11.54
CA SER A 163 8.12 0.11 10.34
C SER A 163 9.57 0.34 9.90
N ARG A 164 10.55 0.10 10.79
CA ARG A 164 11.99 0.21 10.48
C ARG A 164 12.59 -1.08 9.93
N ILE A 165 11.86 -2.16 9.94
CA ILE A 165 12.37 -3.44 9.42
C ILE A 165 12.38 -3.38 7.90
N ALA A 166 13.52 -3.70 7.29
CA ALA A 166 13.64 -3.74 5.84
C ALA A 166 12.62 -4.74 5.25
N GLY A 167 11.87 -4.30 4.23
CA GLY A 167 10.82 -5.11 3.60
C GLY A 167 9.41 -4.91 4.20
N VAL A 168 9.26 -4.16 5.30
CA VAL A 168 7.94 -3.75 5.83
C VAL A 168 7.53 -2.45 5.15
N GLY A 169 6.47 -2.50 4.35
CA GLY A 169 5.95 -1.33 3.63
C GLY A 169 5.00 -0.48 4.49
N GLU A 170 4.11 -1.11 5.23
CA GLU A 170 3.11 -0.43 6.07
C GLU A 170 2.76 -1.27 7.29
N VAL A 171 2.52 -0.61 8.42
CA VAL A 171 2.00 -1.23 9.65
C VAL A 171 0.66 -0.58 9.96
N ASP A 172 -0.42 -1.38 9.91
CA ASP A 172 -1.79 -0.93 10.21
C ASP A 172 -2.19 -1.43 11.60
N ILE A 173 -2.49 -0.51 12.51
CA ILE A 173 -2.93 -0.82 13.87
C ILE A 173 -4.45 -0.63 13.96
N ARG A 174 -5.13 -1.66 14.43
CA ARG A 174 -6.59 -1.65 14.64
C ARG A 174 -6.88 -1.86 16.12
N GLY A 175 -7.63 -0.94 16.71
CA GLY A 175 -8.05 -0.97 18.10
C GLY A 175 -8.73 0.32 18.52
N ALA A 176 -9.19 0.37 19.78
CA ALA A 176 -9.82 1.55 20.34
C ALA A 176 -8.79 2.65 20.66
N ASP A 177 -9.01 3.84 20.12
CA ASP A 177 -8.17 5.02 20.39
C ASP A 177 -8.69 5.85 21.59
N TYR A 178 -7.76 6.56 22.26
CA TYR A 178 -8.16 7.65 23.14
C TYR A 178 -8.65 8.82 22.28
N SER A 179 -9.94 9.13 22.40
CA SER A 179 -10.46 10.38 21.82
C SER A 179 -10.14 11.52 22.80
N LEU A 180 -9.29 12.44 22.38
CA LEU A 180 -9.16 13.74 23.03
C LEU A 180 -10.45 14.54 22.72
N ARG A 181 -11.23 14.84 23.77
CA ARG A 181 -12.31 15.83 23.71
C ARG A 181 -11.80 17.19 24.09
#